data_e7b3ef713c36e16d184439cfbbe50248
#
_entry.id   e7b3ef713c36e16d184439cfbbe50248
#
_cell.length_a   1.000
_cell.length_b   1.000
_cell.length_c   1.000
_cell.angle_alpha   90.00
_cell.angle_beta   90.00
_cell.angle_gamma   90.00
#
_symmetry.space_group_name_H-M   'P 1'
#
loop_
_entity.id
_entity.type
_entity.pdbx_description
1 polymer ?
#
loop_
_entity_poly.entity_id
_entity_poly.type
_entity_poly.pdbx_seq_one_letter_code
_entity_poly.pdbx_strand_id
1 'polypeptide(L)'
;MSATRLSDDARQQAQPTWAALFVSDLHLQPEMPNTAQAFLDFLQTRAHQARQLYLLGDIFEAWPGDDDLDDPFHARVAHAIRDVANQGTAVFWIAGNRDFLVGEQFAQVAGLTLLPDPFVTTIADQPFVLTHGDAYCTDDTAYMQFRAQVRMPQWQAGFLALPLAERKRIIAELRAGSRAAQKDKTYEIMDVNDDAIDAVFKETGARIMIQGHTHRPASHLHMINESRHVRHVLSDWDLDSTKPRGDWLAIDDQGRVHRYGLDGSVLTN
;
A
#
# COMPACT_ATOMS: atom_id res chain seq x y z
N MET A 1 -48.32 35.60 -10.69
CA MET A 1 -47.65 34.34 -11.07
C MET A 1 -46.15 34.53 -10.86
N SER A 2 -45.64 34.11 -9.69
CA SER A 2 -44.24 34.27 -9.31
C SER A 2 -43.57 32.91 -9.49
N ALA A 3 -42.69 32.80 -10.49
CA ALA A 3 -41.88 31.60 -10.71
C ALA A 3 -40.71 31.62 -9.74
N THR A 4 -40.75 30.72 -8.78
CA THR A 4 -39.66 30.43 -7.84
C THR A 4 -38.50 29.87 -8.64
N ARG A 5 -37.41 30.64 -8.78
CA ARG A 5 -36.13 30.11 -9.22
C ARG A 5 -35.60 29.20 -8.11
N LEU A 6 -35.58 27.91 -8.38
CA LEU A 6 -34.82 26.94 -7.60
C LEU A 6 -33.33 27.26 -7.78
N SER A 7 -32.67 27.48 -6.67
CA SER A 7 -31.25 27.79 -6.60
C SER A 7 -30.41 26.60 -7.13
N ASP A 8 -29.61 26.85 -8.16
CA ASP A 8 -28.55 25.98 -8.70
C ASP A 8 -27.32 25.91 -7.77
N ASP A 9 -27.55 25.87 -6.47
CA ASP A 9 -26.51 25.72 -5.45
C ASP A 9 -26.33 24.25 -5.02
N ALA A 10 -26.39 23.35 -5.99
CA ALA A 10 -26.16 21.94 -5.75
C ALA A 10 -24.79 21.51 -6.28
N ARG A 11 -23.83 21.37 -5.32
CA ARG A 11 -22.60 20.57 -5.46
C ARG A 11 -21.51 21.16 -6.35
N GLN A 12 -20.93 22.28 -5.97
CA GLN A 12 -19.49 22.45 -6.16
C GLN A 12 -18.80 21.40 -5.27
N GLN A 13 -18.54 20.21 -5.83
CA GLN A 13 -17.59 19.26 -5.23
C GLN A 13 -16.27 20.02 -5.16
N ALA A 14 -15.75 20.23 -3.95
CA ALA A 14 -14.45 20.85 -3.77
C ALA A 14 -13.45 20.05 -4.63
N GLN A 15 -12.64 20.76 -5.43
CA GLN A 15 -11.63 20.08 -6.23
C GLN A 15 -10.69 19.30 -5.29
N PRO A 16 -10.26 18.09 -5.67
CA PRO A 16 -9.34 17.30 -4.87
C PRO A 16 -8.09 18.11 -4.53
N THR A 17 -7.69 18.10 -3.27
CA THR A 17 -6.51 18.83 -2.78
C THR A 17 -5.22 18.19 -3.25
N TRP A 18 -5.25 16.85 -3.50
CA TRP A 18 -4.07 16.05 -3.83
C TRP A 18 -4.24 15.34 -5.17
N ALA A 19 -3.15 15.26 -5.94
CA ALA A 19 -3.07 14.42 -7.12
C ALA A 19 -3.15 12.93 -6.74
N ALA A 20 -2.40 12.54 -5.71
CA ALA A 20 -2.39 11.17 -5.21
C ALA A 20 -2.06 11.10 -3.72
N LEU A 21 -2.56 10.05 -3.05
CA LEU A 21 -2.19 9.65 -1.68
C LEU A 21 -1.65 8.22 -1.68
N PHE A 22 -0.76 7.93 -0.73
CA PHE A 22 -0.10 6.63 -0.60
C PHE A 22 -0.04 6.18 0.85
N VAL A 23 -0.38 4.92 1.08
CA VAL A 23 -0.21 4.19 2.34
C VAL A 23 0.24 2.77 2.06
N SER A 24 0.96 2.14 3.00
CA SER A 24 1.36 0.74 2.97
C SER A 24 1.55 0.21 4.38
N ASP A 25 1.77 -1.09 4.49
CA ASP A 25 2.24 -1.74 5.72
C ASP A 25 1.33 -1.45 6.94
N LEU A 26 0.02 -1.53 6.72
CA LEU A 26 -0.99 -1.34 7.77
C LEU A 26 -1.17 -2.59 8.63
N HIS A 27 -0.90 -3.76 8.07
CA HIS A 27 -1.00 -5.06 8.73
C HIS A 27 -2.33 -5.26 9.48
N LEU A 28 -3.44 -4.85 8.86
CA LEU A 28 -4.77 -4.85 9.46
C LEU A 28 -5.18 -6.26 9.89
N GLN A 29 -5.59 -6.37 11.13
CA GLN A 29 -6.12 -7.58 11.74
C GLN A 29 -7.02 -7.22 12.94
N PRO A 30 -7.94 -8.11 13.36
CA PRO A 30 -8.86 -7.81 14.48
C PRO A 30 -8.16 -7.46 15.79
N GLU A 31 -6.95 -7.99 16.01
CA GLU A 31 -6.14 -7.76 17.21
C GLU A 31 -5.48 -6.37 17.27
N MET A 32 -5.57 -5.58 16.17
CA MET A 32 -5.04 -4.21 16.09
C MET A 32 -6.17 -3.20 15.85
N PRO A 33 -7.11 -3.04 16.80
CA PRO A 33 -8.32 -2.23 16.61
C PRO A 33 -8.05 -0.74 16.44
N ASN A 34 -6.99 -0.19 17.09
CA ASN A 34 -6.66 1.23 16.96
C ASN A 34 -6.08 1.53 15.57
N THR A 35 -5.22 0.67 15.06
CA THR A 35 -4.66 0.78 13.70
C THR A 35 -5.76 0.64 12.66
N ALA A 36 -6.66 -0.35 12.82
CA ALA A 36 -7.78 -0.53 11.93
C ALA A 36 -8.72 0.70 11.93
N GLN A 37 -9.03 1.26 13.11
CA GLN A 37 -9.87 2.45 13.20
C GLN A 37 -9.19 3.67 12.56
N ALA A 38 -7.88 3.87 12.79
CA ALA A 38 -7.13 4.98 12.19
C ALA A 38 -7.14 4.91 10.65
N PHE A 39 -7.04 3.71 10.07
CA PHE A 39 -7.17 3.55 8.63
C PHE A 39 -8.58 3.90 8.13
N LEU A 40 -9.62 3.45 8.82
CA LEU A 40 -10.99 3.81 8.46
C LEU A 40 -11.23 5.31 8.55
N ASP A 41 -10.69 5.97 9.59
CA ASP A 41 -10.76 7.42 9.73
C ASP A 41 -9.98 8.15 8.61
N PHE A 42 -8.81 7.63 8.22
CA PHE A 42 -8.04 8.14 7.07
C PHE A 42 -8.86 8.04 5.77
N LEU A 43 -9.50 6.91 5.51
CA LEU A 43 -10.37 6.73 4.34
C LEU A 43 -11.53 7.74 4.34
N GLN A 44 -12.16 7.95 5.50
CA GLN A 44 -13.31 8.86 5.63
C GLN A 44 -12.93 10.34 5.57
N THR A 45 -11.73 10.72 6.03
CA THR A 45 -11.39 12.14 6.23
C THR A 45 -10.34 12.67 5.26
N ARG A 46 -9.49 11.80 4.70
CA ARG A 46 -8.35 12.18 3.86
C ARG A 46 -8.43 11.64 2.44
N ALA A 47 -8.73 10.34 2.29
CA ALA A 47 -8.64 9.68 0.99
C ALA A 47 -9.53 10.31 -0.09
N HIS A 48 -10.74 10.76 0.26
CA HIS A 48 -11.65 11.43 -0.66
C HIS A 48 -11.18 12.82 -1.13
N GLN A 49 -10.12 13.38 -0.52
CA GLN A 49 -9.53 14.66 -0.92
C GLN A 49 -8.51 14.50 -2.07
N ALA A 50 -8.30 13.31 -2.56
CA ALA A 50 -7.37 13.02 -3.63
C ALA A 50 -8.06 12.50 -4.89
N ARG A 51 -7.42 12.69 -6.04
CA ARG A 51 -7.86 12.06 -7.29
C ARG A 51 -7.56 10.56 -7.30
N GLN A 52 -6.46 10.16 -6.64
CA GLN A 52 -5.96 8.78 -6.63
C GLN A 52 -5.52 8.39 -5.22
N LEU A 53 -5.83 7.15 -4.83
CA LEU A 53 -5.32 6.52 -3.62
C LEU A 53 -4.57 5.25 -4.02
N TYR A 54 -3.32 5.12 -3.59
CA TYR A 54 -2.49 3.95 -3.80
C TYR A 54 -2.25 3.21 -2.48
N LEU A 55 -2.65 1.95 -2.44
CA LEU A 55 -2.42 1.00 -1.36
C LEU A 55 -1.25 0.12 -1.80
N LEU A 56 -0.05 0.36 -1.22
CA LEU A 56 1.20 -0.23 -1.71
C LEU A 56 1.58 -1.50 -0.94
N GLY A 57 0.60 -2.37 -0.69
CA GLY A 57 0.81 -3.70 -0.13
C GLY A 57 0.89 -3.76 1.39
N ASP A 58 0.77 -4.98 1.91
CA ASP A 58 0.73 -5.29 3.34
C ASP A 58 -0.35 -4.48 4.08
N ILE A 59 -1.49 -4.27 3.41
CA ILE A 59 -2.66 -3.65 4.01
C ILE A 59 -3.30 -4.61 5.02
N PHE A 60 -3.37 -5.90 4.69
CA PHE A 60 -3.76 -6.95 5.63
C PHE A 60 -2.52 -7.67 6.18
N GLU A 61 -2.58 -8.06 7.46
CA GLU A 61 -1.56 -8.89 8.09
C GLU A 61 -1.44 -10.27 7.44
N ALA A 62 -2.55 -10.78 6.89
CA ALA A 62 -2.61 -12.00 6.10
C ALA A 62 -3.86 -11.99 5.21
N TRP A 63 -3.73 -12.49 3.99
CA TRP A 63 -4.85 -12.68 3.09
C TRP A 63 -4.84 -14.12 2.57
N PRO A 64 -5.76 -14.99 3.02
CA PRO A 64 -5.76 -16.39 2.61
C PRO A 64 -6.44 -16.64 1.26
N GLY A 65 -7.10 -15.64 0.68
CA GLY A 65 -7.86 -15.67 -0.55
C GLY A 65 -9.18 -14.92 -0.44
N ASP A 66 -9.79 -14.59 -1.57
CA ASP A 66 -10.96 -13.72 -1.63
C ASP A 66 -12.24 -14.33 -1.03
N ASP A 67 -12.29 -15.64 -0.82
CA ASP A 67 -13.35 -16.31 -0.09
C ASP A 67 -13.33 -16.02 1.43
N ASP A 68 -12.31 -15.30 1.93
CA ASP A 68 -12.29 -14.73 3.28
C ASP A 68 -12.98 -13.37 3.41
N LEU A 69 -13.58 -12.88 2.32
CA LEU A 69 -14.43 -11.68 2.34
C LEU A 69 -15.72 -11.85 3.17
N ASP A 70 -16.11 -13.10 3.48
CA ASP A 70 -17.20 -13.38 4.41
C ASP A 70 -16.85 -13.06 5.87
N ASP A 71 -15.56 -12.86 6.19
CA ASP A 71 -15.14 -12.38 7.50
C ASP A 71 -15.58 -10.93 7.70
N PRO A 72 -16.31 -10.59 8.79
CA PRO A 72 -16.86 -9.25 9.00
C PRO A 72 -15.80 -8.15 9.05
N PHE A 73 -14.58 -8.47 9.52
CA PHE A 73 -13.49 -7.51 9.57
C PHE A 73 -13.00 -7.16 8.15
N HIS A 74 -12.75 -8.18 7.32
CA HIS A 74 -12.33 -8.00 5.93
C HIS A 74 -13.39 -7.30 5.08
N ALA A 75 -14.66 -7.69 5.24
CA ALA A 75 -15.79 -7.04 4.58
C ALA A 75 -15.89 -5.55 4.94
N ARG A 76 -15.72 -5.20 6.23
CA ARG A 76 -15.75 -3.80 6.70
C ARG A 76 -14.66 -2.96 6.02
N VAL A 77 -13.44 -3.48 5.91
CA VAL A 77 -12.32 -2.77 5.26
C VAL A 77 -12.60 -2.61 3.76
N ALA A 78 -13.04 -3.68 3.08
CA ALA A 78 -13.36 -3.64 1.65
C ALA A 78 -14.47 -2.61 1.35
N HIS A 79 -15.52 -2.55 2.16
CA HIS A 79 -16.60 -1.58 2.00
C HIS A 79 -16.13 -0.15 2.26
N ALA A 80 -15.28 0.09 3.25
CA ALA A 80 -14.73 1.42 3.50
C ALA A 80 -13.87 1.93 2.32
N ILE A 81 -13.11 1.03 1.69
CA ILE A 81 -12.36 1.36 0.45
C ILE A 81 -13.35 1.65 -0.70
N ARG A 82 -14.41 0.87 -0.84
CA ARG A 82 -15.47 1.10 -1.82
C ARG A 82 -16.10 2.48 -1.67
N ASP A 83 -16.33 2.92 -0.45
CA ASP A 83 -16.95 4.24 -0.19
C ASP A 83 -16.05 5.39 -0.69
N VAL A 84 -14.72 5.25 -0.61
CA VAL A 84 -13.76 6.20 -1.20
C VAL A 84 -13.90 6.21 -2.73
N ALA A 85 -13.95 5.04 -3.37
CA ALA A 85 -14.14 4.93 -4.82
C ALA A 85 -15.47 5.54 -5.28
N ASN A 86 -16.57 5.32 -4.53
CA ASN A 86 -17.88 5.87 -4.81
C ASN A 86 -17.92 7.42 -4.70
N GLN A 87 -16.99 8.02 -3.94
CA GLN A 87 -16.84 9.47 -3.83
C GLN A 87 -15.97 10.08 -4.94
N GLY A 88 -15.47 9.26 -5.87
CA GLY A 88 -14.77 9.70 -7.08
C GLY A 88 -13.24 9.61 -7.02
N THR A 89 -12.67 9.11 -5.94
CA THR A 89 -11.23 8.80 -5.86
C THR A 89 -10.95 7.47 -6.57
N ALA A 90 -10.05 7.44 -7.54
CA ALA A 90 -9.59 6.19 -8.13
C ALA A 90 -8.68 5.45 -7.13
N VAL A 91 -9.02 4.20 -6.79
CA VAL A 91 -8.25 3.41 -5.81
C VAL A 91 -7.47 2.32 -6.52
N PHE A 92 -6.20 2.18 -6.16
CA PHE A 92 -5.26 1.22 -6.73
C PHE A 92 -4.58 0.40 -5.64
N TRP A 93 -4.25 -0.86 -5.97
CA TRP A 93 -3.62 -1.80 -5.06
C TRP A 93 -2.42 -2.45 -5.72
N ILE A 94 -1.27 -2.39 -5.05
CA ILE A 94 -0.11 -3.23 -5.33
C ILE A 94 -0.02 -4.26 -4.20
N ALA A 95 0.15 -5.53 -4.55
CA ALA A 95 0.17 -6.62 -3.57
C ALA A 95 1.50 -6.66 -2.79
N GLY A 96 1.42 -6.66 -1.47
CA GLY A 96 2.55 -6.88 -0.58
C GLY A 96 2.88 -8.36 -0.38
N ASN A 97 3.81 -8.64 0.52
CA ASN A 97 4.21 -10.01 0.82
C ASN A 97 3.26 -10.71 1.81
N ARG A 98 2.34 -9.99 2.42
CA ARG A 98 1.33 -10.51 3.36
C ARG A 98 0.00 -10.78 2.68
N ASP A 99 -0.32 -9.99 1.67
CA ASP A 99 -1.63 -9.95 1.03
C ASP A 99 -1.59 -10.17 -0.49
N PHE A 100 -0.57 -10.89 -0.97
CA PHE A 100 -0.38 -11.15 -2.41
C PHE A 100 -1.43 -12.07 -3.04
N LEU A 101 -2.31 -12.65 -2.26
CA LEU A 101 -3.46 -13.44 -2.72
C LEU A 101 -4.75 -12.60 -2.82
N VAL A 102 -4.69 -11.30 -2.59
CA VAL A 102 -5.79 -10.38 -2.92
C VAL A 102 -6.04 -10.46 -4.43
N GLY A 103 -7.26 -10.79 -4.80
CA GLY A 103 -7.66 -11.09 -6.17
C GLY A 103 -8.81 -10.23 -6.68
N GLU A 104 -9.34 -10.64 -7.83
CA GLU A 104 -10.36 -9.89 -8.56
C GLU A 104 -11.68 -9.75 -7.80
N GLN A 105 -12.07 -10.72 -6.96
CA GLN A 105 -13.31 -10.63 -6.20
C GLN A 105 -13.19 -9.54 -5.13
N PHE A 106 -12.06 -9.47 -4.42
CA PHE A 106 -11.79 -8.36 -3.50
C PHE A 106 -11.79 -7.02 -4.23
N ALA A 107 -11.09 -6.93 -5.37
CA ALA A 107 -11.01 -5.71 -6.16
C ALA A 107 -12.39 -5.21 -6.59
N GLN A 108 -13.29 -6.12 -7.03
CA GLN A 108 -14.67 -5.78 -7.39
C GLN A 108 -15.48 -5.29 -6.18
N VAL A 109 -15.37 -5.98 -5.04
CA VAL A 109 -16.07 -5.58 -3.80
C VAL A 109 -15.56 -4.23 -3.30
N ALA A 110 -14.26 -4.03 -3.25
CA ALA A 110 -13.63 -2.79 -2.77
C ALA A 110 -13.65 -1.64 -3.80
N GLY A 111 -13.97 -1.90 -5.08
CA GLY A 111 -14.01 -0.88 -6.13
C GLY A 111 -12.66 -0.32 -6.50
N LEU A 112 -11.64 -1.17 -6.51
CA LEU A 112 -10.26 -0.79 -6.78
C LEU A 112 -9.70 -1.53 -8.01
N THR A 113 -8.53 -1.08 -8.46
CA THR A 113 -7.78 -1.70 -9.55
C THR A 113 -6.50 -2.33 -9.00
N LEU A 114 -6.30 -3.62 -9.28
CA LEU A 114 -5.04 -4.31 -8.98
C LEU A 114 -3.97 -3.88 -9.99
N LEU A 115 -2.79 -3.55 -9.49
CA LEU A 115 -1.64 -3.14 -10.30
C LEU A 115 -0.51 -4.18 -10.20
N PRO A 116 0.34 -4.31 -11.24
CA PRO A 116 1.57 -5.08 -11.15
C PRO A 116 2.57 -4.42 -10.18
N ASP A 117 3.56 -5.17 -9.75
CA ASP A 117 4.68 -4.68 -8.94
C ASP A 117 6.01 -4.99 -9.67
N PRO A 118 6.82 -3.97 -10.06
CA PRO A 118 6.57 -2.53 -9.93
C PRO A 118 5.52 -2.00 -10.92
N PHE A 119 4.95 -0.84 -10.60
CA PHE A 119 4.07 -0.09 -11.50
C PHE A 119 4.63 1.29 -11.83
N VAL A 120 4.77 1.58 -13.12
CA VAL A 120 5.22 2.90 -13.60
C VAL A 120 4.00 3.70 -14.02
N THR A 121 3.89 4.91 -13.51
CA THR A 121 2.76 5.81 -13.81
C THR A 121 3.19 7.26 -13.87
N THR A 122 2.31 8.11 -14.41
CA THR A 122 2.50 9.57 -14.43
C THR A 122 1.51 10.21 -13.45
N ILE A 123 2.03 10.99 -12.50
CA ILE A 123 1.23 11.75 -11.54
C ILE A 123 1.68 13.22 -11.62
N ALA A 124 0.73 14.14 -11.81
CA ALA A 124 1.03 15.57 -12.00
C ALA A 124 2.17 15.80 -13.03
N ASP A 125 2.05 15.17 -14.20
CA ASP A 125 2.99 15.23 -15.33
C ASP A 125 4.41 14.72 -15.05
N GLN A 126 4.64 14.02 -13.94
CA GLN A 126 5.92 13.42 -13.58
C GLN A 126 5.85 11.90 -13.55
N PRO A 127 6.89 11.17 -14.05
CA PRO A 127 6.95 9.72 -13.98
C PRO A 127 7.35 9.25 -12.58
N PHE A 128 6.57 8.30 -12.03
CA PHE A 128 6.79 7.63 -10.74
C PHE A 128 6.91 6.13 -10.94
N VAL A 129 7.74 5.50 -10.10
CA VAL A 129 7.69 4.05 -9.85
C VAL A 129 7.01 3.83 -8.51
N LEU A 130 5.99 2.99 -8.51
CA LEU A 130 5.28 2.53 -7.32
C LEU A 130 5.56 1.05 -7.12
N THR A 131 5.90 0.64 -5.91
CA THR A 131 6.20 -0.75 -5.58
C THR A 131 5.91 -1.02 -4.12
N HIS A 132 5.62 -2.28 -3.77
CA HIS A 132 5.67 -2.66 -2.37
C HIS A 132 7.12 -2.62 -1.86
N GLY A 133 8.08 -3.14 -2.61
CA GLY A 133 9.51 -3.04 -2.29
C GLY A 133 10.18 -4.38 -1.95
N ASP A 134 9.42 -5.39 -1.57
CA ASP A 134 9.92 -6.72 -1.17
C ASP A 134 10.73 -7.44 -2.26
N ALA A 135 10.49 -7.11 -3.52
CA ALA A 135 11.25 -7.64 -4.66
C ALA A 135 12.72 -7.22 -4.70
N TYR A 136 13.06 -6.15 -3.99
CA TYR A 136 14.40 -5.54 -4.01
C TYR A 136 15.25 -5.86 -2.79
N CYS A 137 14.75 -6.66 -1.85
CA CYS A 137 15.53 -7.21 -0.73
C CYS A 137 16.39 -8.40 -1.21
N THR A 138 17.19 -8.18 -2.26
CA THR A 138 17.91 -9.24 -3.00
C THR A 138 19.00 -9.90 -2.19
N ASP A 139 19.48 -9.29 -1.11
CA ASP A 139 20.48 -9.85 -0.22
C ASP A 139 19.90 -10.93 0.72
N ASP A 140 18.57 -10.92 0.95
CA ASP A 140 17.86 -12.00 1.63
C ASP A 140 17.51 -13.13 0.65
N THR A 141 18.51 -13.92 0.29
CA THR A 141 18.36 -14.99 -0.70
C THR A 141 17.30 -16.03 -0.32
N ALA A 142 17.14 -16.33 0.97
CA ALA A 142 16.12 -17.25 1.45
C ALA A 142 14.70 -16.68 1.26
N TYR A 143 14.52 -15.41 1.57
CA TYR A 143 13.26 -14.72 1.30
C TYR A 143 12.98 -14.67 -0.20
N MET A 144 13.94 -14.31 -1.04
CA MET A 144 13.76 -14.22 -2.48
C MET A 144 13.37 -15.57 -3.12
N GLN A 145 13.93 -16.68 -2.63
CA GLN A 145 13.50 -18.02 -3.06
C GLN A 145 12.06 -18.32 -2.68
N PHE A 146 11.68 -18.04 -1.43
CA PHE A 146 10.30 -18.18 -0.96
C PHE A 146 9.36 -17.30 -1.79
N ARG A 147 9.69 -16.03 -1.98
CA ARG A 147 8.92 -15.09 -2.80
C ARG A 147 8.71 -15.62 -4.23
N ALA A 148 9.78 -16.06 -4.87
CA ALA A 148 9.70 -16.61 -6.23
C ALA A 148 8.74 -17.81 -6.30
N GLN A 149 8.75 -18.69 -5.29
CA GLN A 149 7.88 -19.85 -5.23
C GLN A 149 6.40 -19.45 -5.06
N VAL A 150 6.08 -18.62 -4.06
CA VAL A 150 4.67 -18.29 -3.73
C VAL A 150 4.01 -17.35 -4.74
N ARG A 151 4.81 -16.66 -5.56
CA ARG A 151 4.32 -15.82 -6.64
C ARG A 151 4.08 -16.61 -7.95
N MET A 152 4.44 -17.90 -8.03
CA MET A 152 4.12 -18.73 -9.19
C MET A 152 2.60 -18.99 -9.29
N PRO A 153 1.98 -18.79 -10.45
CA PRO A 153 0.54 -19.01 -10.64
C PRO A 153 0.10 -20.43 -10.23
N GLN A 154 0.93 -21.45 -10.51
CA GLN A 154 0.64 -22.84 -10.16
C GLN A 154 0.63 -23.05 -8.65
N TRP A 155 1.54 -22.41 -7.90
CA TRP A 155 1.56 -22.47 -6.44
C TRP A 155 0.32 -21.81 -5.87
N GLN A 156 -0.02 -20.61 -6.35
CA GLN A 156 -1.22 -19.87 -5.90
C GLN A 156 -2.51 -20.65 -6.19
N ALA A 157 -2.65 -21.20 -7.39
CA ALA A 157 -3.80 -22.03 -7.73
C ALA A 157 -3.93 -23.26 -6.84
N GLY A 158 -2.80 -23.96 -6.56
CA GLY A 158 -2.78 -25.11 -5.65
C GLY A 158 -3.12 -24.73 -4.21
N PHE A 159 -2.59 -23.60 -3.73
CA PHE A 159 -2.88 -23.10 -2.38
C PHE A 159 -4.35 -22.67 -2.22
N LEU A 160 -4.88 -21.92 -3.18
CA LEU A 160 -6.28 -21.46 -3.16
C LEU A 160 -7.30 -22.60 -3.32
N ALA A 161 -6.91 -23.76 -3.86
CA ALA A 161 -7.76 -24.96 -3.91
C ALA A 161 -7.94 -25.65 -2.54
N LEU A 162 -7.10 -25.32 -1.54
CA LEU A 162 -7.24 -25.86 -0.18
C LEU A 162 -8.45 -25.21 0.53
N PRO A 163 -9.07 -25.91 1.49
CA PRO A 163 -10.08 -25.31 2.36
C PRO A 163 -9.56 -24.07 3.07
N LEU A 164 -10.38 -23.03 3.22
CA LEU A 164 -10.01 -21.75 3.84
C LEU A 164 -9.35 -21.92 5.22
N ALA A 165 -9.91 -22.81 6.05
CA ALA A 165 -9.37 -23.07 7.39
C ALA A 165 -7.94 -23.65 7.35
N GLU A 166 -7.64 -24.48 6.35
CA GLU A 166 -6.29 -25.03 6.15
C GLU A 166 -5.32 -23.95 5.68
N ARG A 167 -5.73 -23.10 4.76
CA ARG A 167 -4.92 -21.95 4.30
C ARG A 167 -4.56 -21.00 5.45
N LYS A 168 -5.55 -20.66 6.31
CA LYS A 168 -5.35 -19.85 7.52
C LYS A 168 -4.33 -20.50 8.46
N ARG A 169 -4.40 -21.82 8.67
CA ARG A 169 -3.43 -22.56 9.49
C ARG A 169 -2.01 -22.50 8.90
N ILE A 170 -1.88 -22.78 7.59
CA ILE A 170 -0.56 -22.73 6.91
C ILE A 170 0.04 -21.33 6.99
N ILE A 171 -0.74 -20.28 6.74
CA ILE A 171 -0.28 -18.88 6.86
C ILE A 171 0.21 -18.60 8.29
N ALA A 172 -0.54 -19.01 9.31
CA ALA A 172 -0.14 -18.81 10.71
C ALA A 172 1.21 -19.49 11.03
N GLU A 173 1.43 -20.70 10.54
CA GLU A 173 2.69 -21.43 10.69
C GLU A 173 3.85 -20.75 9.97
N LEU A 174 3.67 -20.34 8.70
CA LEU A 174 4.67 -19.61 7.92
C LEU A 174 5.06 -18.28 8.61
N ARG A 175 4.08 -17.59 9.20
CA ARG A 175 4.31 -16.34 9.93
C ARG A 175 5.08 -16.55 11.23
N ALA A 176 4.78 -17.61 11.97
CA ALA A 176 5.54 -17.98 13.16
C ALA A 176 6.99 -18.28 12.80
N GLY A 177 7.23 -19.03 11.73
CA GLY A 177 8.55 -19.32 11.20
C GLY A 177 9.31 -18.06 10.74
N SER A 178 8.64 -17.16 10.01
CA SER A 178 9.21 -15.89 9.55
C SER A 178 9.65 -15.00 10.73
N ARG A 179 8.79 -14.84 11.77
CA ARG A 179 9.16 -14.07 12.96
C ARG A 179 10.36 -14.65 13.70
N ALA A 180 10.49 -15.99 13.74
CA ALA A 180 11.64 -16.63 14.32
C ALA A 180 12.92 -16.36 13.50
N ALA A 181 12.84 -16.50 12.17
CA ALA A 181 13.97 -16.27 11.27
C ALA A 181 14.44 -14.80 11.24
N GLN A 182 13.52 -13.84 11.39
CA GLN A 182 13.85 -12.40 11.43
C GLN A 182 14.71 -12.00 12.64
N LYS A 183 14.60 -12.72 13.78
CA LYS A 183 15.40 -12.43 14.98
C LYS A 183 16.88 -12.62 14.77
N ASP A 184 17.26 -13.49 13.84
CA ASP A 184 18.65 -13.84 13.57
C ASP A 184 19.23 -13.08 12.37
N LYS A 185 18.42 -12.28 11.66
CA LYS A 185 18.85 -11.49 10.49
C LYS A 185 19.36 -10.12 10.91
N THR A 186 20.43 -9.68 10.23
CA THR A 186 20.91 -8.30 10.41
C THR A 186 19.96 -7.30 9.78
N TYR A 187 19.97 -6.10 10.29
CA TYR A 187 19.16 -4.98 9.82
C TYR A 187 19.39 -4.67 8.33
N GLU A 188 20.60 -4.86 7.84
CA GLU A 188 21.03 -4.57 6.46
C GLU A 188 20.45 -5.56 5.45
N ILE A 189 20.43 -6.87 5.78
CA ILE A 189 19.90 -7.92 4.89
C ILE A 189 18.39 -7.76 4.65
N MET A 190 17.68 -7.14 5.59
CA MET A 190 16.23 -6.92 5.48
C MET A 190 15.85 -5.62 4.74
N ASP A 191 16.84 -4.82 4.30
CA ASP A 191 16.59 -3.63 3.50
C ASP A 191 16.64 -3.95 1.99
N VAL A 192 16.17 -3.01 1.20
CA VAL A 192 16.33 -3.10 -0.26
C VAL A 192 17.79 -2.91 -0.64
N ASN A 193 18.23 -3.62 -1.67
CA ASN A 193 19.56 -3.48 -2.25
C ASN A 193 19.60 -2.24 -3.17
N ASP A 194 20.54 -1.32 -2.92
CA ASP A 194 20.65 -0.06 -3.67
C ASP A 194 20.93 -0.29 -5.17
N ASP A 195 21.74 -1.28 -5.55
CA ASP A 195 21.98 -1.59 -6.97
C ASP A 195 20.70 -2.08 -7.68
N ALA A 196 19.87 -2.85 -6.97
CA ALA A 196 18.57 -3.27 -7.50
C ALA A 196 17.62 -2.08 -7.69
N ILE A 197 17.58 -1.13 -6.77
CA ILE A 197 16.80 0.11 -6.89
C ILE A 197 17.33 0.97 -8.06
N ASP A 198 18.64 1.14 -8.16
CA ASP A 198 19.28 1.88 -9.24
C ASP A 198 18.98 1.28 -10.63
N ALA A 199 18.90 -0.05 -10.71
CA ALA A 199 18.51 -0.75 -11.94
C ALA A 199 17.07 -0.38 -12.36
N VAL A 200 16.13 -0.35 -11.40
CA VAL A 200 14.73 0.05 -11.67
C VAL A 200 14.65 1.48 -12.18
N PHE A 201 15.36 2.42 -11.56
CA PHE A 201 15.39 3.81 -12.04
C PHE A 201 15.95 3.91 -13.46
N LYS A 202 17.01 3.16 -13.77
CA LYS A 202 17.62 3.12 -15.12
C LYS A 202 16.65 2.53 -16.15
N GLU A 203 15.97 1.46 -15.82
CA GLU A 203 15.04 0.76 -16.70
C GLU A 203 13.78 1.58 -16.99
N THR A 204 13.22 2.20 -15.96
CA THR A 204 11.95 2.92 -16.06
C THR A 204 12.09 4.37 -16.50
N GLY A 205 13.27 4.98 -16.31
CA GLY A 205 13.50 6.40 -16.53
C GLY A 205 12.80 7.33 -15.53
N ALA A 206 12.07 6.78 -14.55
CA ALA A 206 11.45 7.55 -13.49
C ALA A 206 12.50 8.17 -12.55
N ARG A 207 12.16 9.30 -11.94
CA ARG A 207 13.05 9.99 -10.98
C ARG A 207 12.57 9.87 -9.54
N ILE A 208 11.37 9.41 -9.34
CA ILE A 208 10.75 9.29 -8.03
C ILE A 208 10.20 7.88 -7.88
N MET A 209 10.52 7.22 -6.77
CA MET A 209 9.96 5.95 -6.36
C MET A 209 9.25 6.13 -5.02
N ILE A 210 8.09 5.48 -4.87
CA ILE A 210 7.39 5.36 -3.59
C ILE A 210 7.25 3.88 -3.28
N GLN A 211 7.69 3.47 -2.08
CA GLN A 211 7.65 2.07 -1.62
C GLN A 211 7.28 1.95 -0.14
N GLY A 212 6.85 0.75 0.25
CA GLY A 212 6.64 0.29 1.62
C GLY A 212 7.69 -0.72 2.08
N HIS A 213 7.23 -1.80 2.69
CA HIS A 213 7.90 -3.04 3.05
C HIS A 213 8.96 -2.94 4.16
N THR A 214 9.88 -2.00 4.08
CA THR A 214 11.02 -1.96 5.02
C THR A 214 10.68 -1.30 6.36
N HIS A 215 9.53 -0.64 6.48
CA HIS A 215 9.08 0.07 7.68
C HIS A 215 10.09 1.13 8.17
N ARG A 216 10.82 1.76 7.23
CA ARG A 216 11.87 2.74 7.52
C ARG A 216 11.59 4.06 6.81
N PRO A 217 10.61 4.83 7.32
CA PRO A 217 10.15 6.03 6.66
C PRO A 217 11.29 7.05 6.49
N ALA A 218 11.66 7.30 5.24
CA ALA A 218 12.73 8.23 4.87
C ALA A 218 12.66 8.59 3.38
N SER A 219 13.48 9.55 2.97
CA SER A 219 13.75 9.87 1.57
C SER A 219 15.22 9.61 1.27
N HIS A 220 15.49 8.68 0.37
CA HIS A 220 16.84 8.28 -0.02
C HIS A 220 17.19 8.90 -1.38
N LEU A 221 18.38 9.47 -1.47
CA LEU A 221 18.90 10.06 -2.69
C LEU A 221 19.79 9.05 -3.42
N HIS A 222 19.44 8.79 -4.68
CA HIS A 222 20.23 7.99 -5.61
C HIS A 222 20.82 8.90 -6.70
N MET A 223 22.11 8.74 -6.99
CA MET A 223 22.77 9.49 -8.06
C MET A 223 23.08 8.58 -9.24
N ILE A 224 22.35 8.72 -10.34
CA ILE A 224 22.47 7.88 -11.52
C ILE A 224 22.80 8.76 -12.71
N ASN A 225 23.97 8.56 -13.35
CA ASN A 225 24.44 9.36 -14.47
C ASN A 225 24.32 10.87 -14.21
N GLU A 226 24.80 11.32 -13.05
CA GLU A 226 24.78 12.73 -12.58
C GLU A 226 23.34 13.29 -12.35
N SER A 227 22.32 12.46 -12.54
CA SER A 227 20.92 12.83 -12.27
C SER A 227 20.47 12.37 -10.88
N ARG A 228 19.69 13.23 -10.22
CA ARG A 228 19.10 12.93 -8.90
C ARG A 228 17.83 12.10 -9.07
N HIS A 229 17.75 10.99 -8.34
CA HIS A 229 16.56 10.16 -8.18
C HIS A 229 16.25 10.06 -6.69
N VAL A 230 14.99 10.00 -6.32
CA VAL A 230 14.56 9.97 -4.93
C VAL A 230 13.64 8.78 -4.69
N ARG A 231 13.98 7.98 -3.69
CA ARG A 231 13.15 6.88 -3.19
C ARG A 231 12.54 7.29 -1.86
N HIS A 232 11.22 7.37 -1.80
CA HIS A 232 10.46 7.62 -0.58
C HIS A 232 9.94 6.31 -0.02
N VAL A 233 10.22 6.04 1.24
CA VAL A 233 9.76 4.86 1.98
C VAL A 233 8.63 5.27 2.90
N LEU A 234 7.50 4.55 2.85
CA LEU A 234 6.36 4.73 3.75
C LEU A 234 6.63 4.11 5.12
N SER A 235 5.96 4.61 6.15
CA SER A 235 5.93 3.99 7.47
C SER A 235 4.98 2.80 7.48
N ASP A 236 5.27 1.82 8.34
CA ASP A 236 4.23 0.92 8.82
C ASP A 236 3.30 1.66 9.81
N TRP A 237 2.07 1.14 9.95
CA TRP A 237 1.11 1.66 10.91
C TRP A 237 0.98 0.71 12.09
N ASP A 238 1.22 1.24 13.29
CA ASP A 238 1.06 0.48 14.53
C ASP A 238 0.62 1.43 15.66
N LEU A 239 -0.69 1.56 15.84
CA LEU A 239 -1.28 2.41 16.87
C LEU A 239 -1.65 1.60 18.13
N ASP A 240 -1.43 0.29 18.08
CA ASP A 240 -1.73 -0.63 19.20
C ASP A 240 -0.48 -0.91 20.03
N SER A 241 0.71 -0.49 19.59
CA SER A 241 1.97 -0.63 20.32
C SER A 241 2.16 0.49 21.36
N THR A 242 3.18 0.32 22.20
CA THR A 242 3.61 1.34 23.20
C THR A 242 4.23 2.58 22.56
N LYS A 243 4.58 2.53 21.28
CA LYS A 243 5.10 3.63 20.46
C LYS A 243 4.29 3.73 19.18
N PRO A 244 3.09 4.35 19.25
CA PRO A 244 2.23 4.50 18.09
C PRO A 244 2.97 5.21 16.95
N ARG A 245 2.80 4.69 15.73
CA ARG A 245 3.40 5.26 14.52
C ARG A 245 2.51 5.03 13.31
N GLY A 246 2.74 5.84 12.31
CA GLY A 246 2.07 5.78 11.01
C GLY A 246 2.20 7.11 10.31
N ASP A 247 2.36 7.06 8.99
CA ASP A 247 2.37 8.23 8.13
C ASP A 247 1.71 7.91 6.79
N TRP A 248 1.54 8.93 5.99
CA TRP A 248 1.11 8.81 4.61
C TRP A 248 1.82 9.85 3.74
N LEU A 249 1.97 9.52 2.46
CA LEU A 249 2.52 10.45 1.48
C LEU A 249 1.40 11.03 0.62
N ALA A 250 1.59 12.28 0.20
CA ALA A 250 0.74 12.97 -0.75
C ALA A 250 1.57 13.56 -1.89
N ILE A 251 0.99 13.59 -3.08
CA ILE A 251 1.53 14.33 -4.22
C ILE A 251 0.58 15.48 -4.53
N ASP A 252 1.11 16.70 -4.58
CA ASP A 252 0.34 17.89 -4.99
C ASP A 252 0.23 18.01 -6.51
N ASP A 253 -0.50 19.01 -6.99
CA ASP A 253 -0.70 19.26 -8.42
C ASP A 253 0.57 19.70 -9.17
N GLN A 254 1.67 19.99 -8.44
CA GLN A 254 2.97 20.30 -9.01
C GLN A 254 3.93 19.10 -8.97
N GLY A 255 3.45 17.93 -8.54
CA GLY A 255 4.24 16.70 -8.44
C GLY A 255 5.18 16.66 -7.26
N ARG A 256 5.04 17.54 -6.27
CA ARG A 256 5.86 17.52 -5.05
C ARG A 256 5.32 16.51 -4.07
N VAL A 257 6.24 15.76 -3.46
CA VAL A 257 5.92 14.75 -2.44
C VAL A 257 5.95 15.39 -1.06
N HIS A 258 4.89 15.18 -0.30
CA HIS A 258 4.71 15.65 1.08
C HIS A 258 4.47 14.45 1.99
N ARG A 259 5.04 14.48 3.20
CA ARG A 259 4.80 13.47 4.24
C ARG A 259 3.95 14.03 5.36
N TYR A 260 2.98 13.29 5.80
CA TYR A 260 2.06 13.68 6.86
C TYR A 260 1.95 12.61 7.94
N GLY A 261 1.88 13.04 9.19
CA GLY A 261 1.44 12.19 10.29
C GLY A 261 -0.05 11.88 10.22
N LEU A 262 -0.51 10.92 11.00
CA LEU A 262 -1.92 10.53 11.04
C LEU A 262 -2.84 11.66 11.52
N ASP A 263 -2.33 12.57 12.34
CA ASP A 263 -3.01 13.79 12.78
C ASP A 263 -3.12 14.87 11.67
N GLY A 264 -2.45 14.66 10.53
CA GLY A 264 -2.39 15.60 9.42
C GLY A 264 -1.28 16.66 9.57
N SER A 265 -0.41 16.54 10.55
CA SER A 265 0.78 17.39 10.67
C SER A 265 1.78 17.06 9.56
N VAL A 266 2.44 18.09 9.00
CA VAL A 266 3.52 17.89 8.02
C VAL A 266 4.75 17.35 8.75
N LEU A 267 5.26 16.23 8.29
CA LEU A 267 6.50 15.66 8.78
C LEU A 267 7.66 16.11 7.88
N THR A 268 8.74 16.60 8.49
CA THR A 268 9.99 16.86 7.76
C THR A 268 10.74 15.56 7.59
N ASN A 269 11.15 15.27 6.36
CA ASN A 269 11.98 14.10 6.01
C ASN A 269 13.39 14.23 6.58
#